data_2c7049e84a23196138e211e1275b0cdc
#
_entry.id   2c7049e84a23196138e211e1275b0cdc
#
_cell.length_a   1.000
_cell.length_b   1.000
_cell.length_c   1.000
_cell.angle_alpha   90.00
_cell.angle_beta   90.00
_cell.angle_gamma   90.00
#
_symmetry.space_group_name_H-M   'P 1'
#
loop_
_entity.id
_entity.type
_entity.pdbx_description
1 polymer ?
#
loop_
_entity_poly.entity_id
_entity_poly.type
_entity_poly.pdbx_seq_one_letter_code
_entity_poly.pdbx_strand_id
1 'polypeptide(L)' 'MNKPFDLVVHGATGFTGRLVVEYLLQRYPAGSGLRWAMGGRNADKLAAVRDELGAPADTPLVVT' A
#
# COMPACT_ATOMS: atom_id res chain seq x y z
N MET A 1 -16.99 14.17 -4.55
CA MET A 1 -15.54 14.39 -4.67
C MET A 1 -14.88 13.05 -4.95
N ASN A 2 -14.14 12.95 -6.03
CA ASN A 2 -13.51 11.69 -6.43
C ASN A 2 -12.15 11.57 -5.78
N LYS A 3 -12.01 10.58 -4.90
CA LYS A 3 -10.72 10.25 -4.32
C LYS A 3 -10.11 9.10 -5.11
N PRO A 4 -8.83 9.17 -5.49
CA PRO A 4 -8.19 8.06 -6.21
C PRO A 4 -8.11 6.80 -5.37
N PHE A 5 -8.04 6.96 -4.03
CA PHE A 5 -7.95 5.83 -3.11
C PHE A 5 -8.91 6.01 -1.95
N ASP A 6 -9.43 4.88 -1.48
CA ASP A 6 -10.29 4.87 -0.29
C ASP A 6 -9.46 4.92 0.99
N LEU A 7 -8.21 4.42 0.91
CA LEU A 7 -7.32 4.34 2.06
C LEU A 7 -5.88 4.48 1.60
N VAL A 8 -5.10 5.27 2.33
CA VAL A 8 -3.64 5.35 2.13
C VAL A 8 -2.98 4.92 3.44
N VAL A 9 -2.11 3.90 3.35
CA VAL A 9 -1.39 3.41 4.52
C VAL A 9 -0.12 4.25 4.68
N HIS A 10 -0.16 5.25 5.54
CA HIS A 10 0.99 6.09 5.81
C HIS A 10 2.04 5.32 6.60
N GLY A 11 3.29 5.55 6.27
CA GLY A 11 4.38 4.85 6.94
C GLY A 11 4.44 3.37 6.57
N ALA A 12 4.07 3.04 5.34
CA ALA A 12 4.02 1.65 4.90
C ALA A 12 5.38 0.93 4.97
N THR A 13 6.48 1.68 5.01
CA THR A 13 7.82 1.12 5.15
C THR A 13 8.19 0.82 6.61
N GLY A 14 7.41 1.34 7.56
CA GLY A 14 7.63 1.07 8.98
C GLY A 14 7.01 -0.26 9.40
N PHE A 15 7.38 -0.71 10.59
CA PHE A 15 6.92 -2.00 11.12
C PHE A 15 5.39 -2.11 11.13
N THR A 16 4.74 -1.13 11.76
CA THR A 16 3.28 -1.14 11.87
C THR A 16 2.61 -1.02 10.50
N GLY A 17 3.14 -0.13 9.65
CA GLY A 17 2.57 0.04 8.31
C GLY A 17 2.66 -1.22 7.47
N ARG A 18 3.75 -1.97 7.59
CA ARG A 18 3.90 -3.24 6.88
C ARG A 18 2.85 -4.25 7.30
N LEU A 19 2.55 -4.31 8.60
CA LEU A 19 1.51 -5.21 9.10
C LEU A 19 0.14 -4.84 8.54
N VAL A 20 -0.15 -3.55 8.44
CA VAL A 20 -1.41 -3.09 7.85
C VAL A 20 -1.49 -3.49 6.39
N VAL A 21 -0.40 -3.32 5.64
CA VAL A 21 -0.37 -3.71 4.23
C VAL A 21 -0.59 -5.22 4.08
N GLU A 22 0.06 -6.02 4.90
CA GLU A 22 -0.15 -7.47 4.87
C GLU A 22 -1.62 -7.82 5.13
N TYR A 23 -2.24 -7.16 6.09
CA TYR A 23 -3.66 -7.37 6.39
C TYR A 23 -4.53 -7.03 5.18
N LEU A 24 -4.25 -5.90 4.53
CA LEU A 24 -5.02 -5.47 3.37
C LEU A 24 -4.84 -6.43 2.20
N LEU A 25 -3.64 -6.97 2.01
CA LEU A 25 -3.41 -7.93 0.94
C LEU A 25 -4.22 -9.21 1.13
N GLN A 26 -4.42 -9.63 2.37
CA GLN A 26 -5.20 -10.81 2.67
C GLN A 26 -6.70 -10.58 2.59
N ARG A 27 -7.16 -9.44 3.09
CA ARG A 27 -8.58 -9.13 3.21
C ARG A 27 -9.15 -8.41 2.01
N TYR A 28 -8.35 -7.55 1.38
CA TYR A 28 -8.79 -6.69 0.30
C TYR A 28 -7.80 -6.76 -0.85
N PRO A 29 -7.68 -7.93 -1.51
CA PRO A 29 -6.79 -8.06 -2.65
C PRO A 29 -7.28 -7.20 -3.82
N ALA A 30 -6.44 -7.07 -4.83
CA ALA A 30 -6.79 -6.31 -6.03
C ALA A 30 -8.11 -6.83 -6.60
N GLY A 31 -9.03 -5.92 -6.92
CA GLY A 31 -10.33 -6.28 -7.48
C GLY A 31 -11.42 -6.51 -6.45
N SER A 32 -11.10 -6.37 -5.15
CA SER A 32 -12.11 -6.57 -4.09
C SER A 32 -13.04 -5.38 -3.90
N GLY A 33 -12.76 -4.26 -4.57
CA GLY A 33 -13.57 -3.05 -4.45
C GLY A 33 -12.96 -1.98 -3.57
N LEU A 34 -12.08 -2.32 -2.66
CA LEU A 34 -11.38 -1.33 -1.84
C LEU A 34 -10.11 -0.89 -2.57
N ARG A 35 -9.98 0.40 -2.80
CA ARG A 35 -8.80 0.98 -3.45
C ARG A 35 -7.90 1.56 -2.37
N TRP A 36 -6.71 1.00 -2.24
CA TRP A 36 -5.77 1.47 -1.23
C TRP A 36 -4.37 1.63 -1.83
N ALA A 37 -3.57 2.46 -1.18
CA ALA A 37 -2.22 2.76 -1.64
C ALA A 37 -1.25 2.70 -0.46
N MET A 38 0.02 2.46 -0.76
CA MET A 38 1.10 2.51 0.21
C MET A 38 1.68 3.91 0.22
N GLY A 39 1.73 4.55 1.38
CA GLY A 39 2.24 5.91 1.51
C GLY A 39 3.53 5.96 2.33
N GLY A 40 4.41 6.86 1.96
CA GLY A 40 5.66 7.06 2.68
C GLY A 40 6.51 8.14 2.03
N ARG A 41 7.69 8.37 2.60
CA ARG A 41 8.57 9.44 2.14
C ARG A 41 9.53 9.02 1.04
N ASN A 42 9.77 7.73 0.89
CA ASN A 42 10.79 7.22 -0.03
C ASN A 42 10.17 6.22 -1.00
N ALA A 43 10.10 6.61 -2.27
CA ALA A 43 9.49 5.77 -3.30
C ALA A 43 10.21 4.44 -3.47
N ASP A 44 11.54 4.44 -3.39
CA ASP A 44 12.32 3.21 -3.57
C ASP A 44 12.06 2.22 -2.45
N LYS A 45 11.94 2.70 -1.22
CA LYS A 45 11.60 1.85 -0.07
C LYS A 45 10.19 1.32 -0.18
N LEU A 46 9.25 2.15 -0.63
CA LEU A 46 7.86 1.71 -0.84
C LEU A 46 7.81 0.58 -1.86
N ALA A 47 8.51 0.72 -2.96
CA ALA A 47 8.56 -0.30 -3.98
C ALA A 47 9.19 -1.59 -3.45
N ALA A 48 10.26 -1.48 -2.66
CA ALA A 48 10.92 -2.64 -2.08
C ALA A 48 9.99 -3.38 -1.12
N VAL A 49 9.26 -2.65 -0.28
CA VAL A 49 8.31 -3.26 0.65
C VAL A 49 7.15 -3.91 -0.12
N ARG A 50 6.65 -3.25 -1.16
CA ARG A 50 5.62 -3.81 -2.01
C ARG A 50 6.04 -5.18 -2.55
N ASP A 51 7.26 -5.25 -3.08
CA ASP A 51 7.78 -6.49 -3.68
C ASP A 51 8.04 -7.54 -2.60
N GLU A 52 8.57 -7.12 -1.47
CA GLU A 52 8.88 -8.03 -0.36
C GLU A 52 7.62 -8.68 0.22
N LEU A 53 6.53 -7.93 0.31
CA LEU A 53 5.27 -8.43 0.84
C LEU A 53 4.45 -9.19 -0.20
N GLY A 54 4.89 -9.23 -1.45
CA GLY A 54 4.18 -9.92 -2.50
C GLY A 54 2.97 -9.16 -3.05
N ALA A 55 2.92 -7.86 -2.83
CA ALA A 55 1.84 -7.04 -3.38
C ALA A 55 1.97 -6.95 -4.90
N PRO A 56 0.86 -6.79 -5.64
CA PRO A 56 0.92 -6.62 -7.08
C PRO A 56 1.81 -5.44 -7.48
N ALA A 57 2.51 -5.58 -8.59
CA ALA A 57 3.43 -4.54 -9.06
C ALA A 57 2.72 -3.22 -9.33
N ASP A 58 1.43 -3.26 -9.62
CA ASP A 58 0.62 -2.06 -9.88
C ASP A 58 0.00 -1.47 -8.62
N THR A 59 0.36 -1.96 -7.43
CA THR A 59 -0.10 -1.37 -6.18
C THR A 59 0.34 0.09 -6.12
N PRO A 60 -0.60 1.03 -5.94
CA PRO A 60 -0.25 2.45 -5.96
C PRO A 60 0.67 2.84 -4.80
N LEU A 61 1.64 3.70 -5.10
CA LEU A 61 2.57 4.23 -4.12
C LEU A 61 2.38 5.75 -4.06
N VAL A 62 2.19 6.28 -2.86
CA VAL A 62 2.01 7.70 -2.65
C VAL A 62 3.21 8.23 -1.85
N VAL A 63 4.00 9.09 -2.47
CA VAL A 63 5.16 9.70 -1.82
C VAL A 63 4.74 11.04 -1.23
N THR A 64 4.94 11.18 0.07
CA THR A 64 4.49 12.38 0.80
C THR A 64 5.65 13.20 1.38
#